data_68869e651c3f1c70ca50ee01553f6ac1
#
_entry.id   68869e651c3f1c70ca50ee01553f6ac1
#
_cell.length_a   1.000
_cell.length_b   1.000
_cell.length_c   1.000
_cell.angle_alpha   90.00
_cell.angle_beta   90.00
_cell.angle_gamma   90.00
#
_symmetry.space_group_name_H-M   'P 1'
#
loop_
_entity.id
_entity.type
_entity.pdbx_description
1 polymer ?
#
loop_
_entity_poly.entity_id
_entity_poly.type
_entity_poly.pdbx_seq_one_letter_code
_entity_poly.pdbx_strand_id
1 'polypeptide(L)'
;MAIVATFLLASPFLVVSQVSDSYGVSYGSLLLIWIAALGIALVGFIDDHLSLEPKIRLIVQSLSAALVVIAVDGLPELTFFGWQLNLAWFGYALAWLGVIWFINLYNFMDGIDGLAAGEAVTVCVVMALLHYLLGSEWPFASLTLLLGASAAGFLCWNFPPAKIFMGDGGSGFLGMMFASLMLLDATFVPQFLWAWLVMLGVFVVDATWTLLNRYRLKCRLSEAHRTHAFQYAARHWKSHRNVTLMVLFINVLWLAPIAAMIVVGWLDGVLGLIIAYLPLTYLAFCLKAGVPE
;
A
#
# COMPACT_ATOMS: atom_id res chain seq x y z
N MET A 1 -7.94 -1.05 14.69
CA MET A 1 -9.32 -0.55 14.44
C MET A 1 -9.45 0.99 14.47
N ALA A 2 -8.62 1.76 15.23
CA ALA A 2 -8.72 3.23 15.25
C ALA A 2 -8.58 3.87 13.86
N ILE A 3 -7.56 3.48 13.08
CA ILE A 3 -7.36 3.97 11.69
C ILE A 3 -8.61 3.74 10.85
N VAL A 4 -9.17 2.53 10.89
CA VAL A 4 -10.36 2.13 10.14
C VAL A 4 -11.57 3.00 10.51
N ALA A 5 -11.86 3.12 11.81
CA ALA A 5 -13.00 3.90 12.29
C ALA A 5 -12.87 5.38 11.91
N THR A 6 -11.70 6.00 12.13
CA THR A 6 -11.47 7.40 11.79
C THR A 6 -11.66 7.64 10.28
N PHE A 7 -11.08 6.79 9.45
CA PHE A 7 -11.19 6.95 8.00
C PHE A 7 -12.62 6.72 7.50
N LEU A 8 -13.26 5.61 7.87
CA LEU A 8 -14.62 5.29 7.38
C LEU A 8 -15.69 6.28 7.87
N LEU A 9 -15.53 6.83 9.08
CA LEU A 9 -16.48 7.82 9.58
C LEU A 9 -16.28 9.21 8.97
N ALA A 10 -15.05 9.62 8.70
CA ALA A 10 -14.76 10.97 8.20
C ALA A 10 -14.78 11.07 6.66
N SER A 11 -14.40 10.01 5.94
CA SER A 11 -14.31 10.04 4.48
C SER A 11 -15.62 10.38 3.74
N PRO A 12 -16.83 9.94 4.18
CA PRO A 12 -18.07 10.34 3.52
C PRO A 12 -18.30 11.85 3.50
N PHE A 13 -17.93 12.55 4.59
CA PHE A 13 -18.09 14.02 4.66
C PHE A 13 -17.18 14.75 3.67
N LEU A 14 -15.95 14.26 3.47
CA LEU A 14 -15.03 14.83 2.48
C LEU A 14 -15.53 14.58 1.05
N VAL A 15 -16.03 13.38 0.78
CA VAL A 15 -16.51 13.01 -0.54
C VAL A 15 -17.76 13.81 -0.94
N VAL A 16 -18.73 13.93 -0.05
CA VAL A 16 -19.98 14.69 -0.32
C VAL A 16 -19.69 16.14 -0.66
N SER A 17 -18.65 16.73 -0.06
CA SER A 17 -18.29 18.14 -0.31
C SER A 17 -17.46 18.37 -1.59
N GLN A 18 -16.83 17.33 -2.14
CA GLN A 18 -15.81 17.48 -3.20
C GLN A 18 -16.09 16.69 -4.47
N VAL A 19 -16.82 15.55 -4.38
CA VAL A 19 -17.16 14.76 -5.57
C VAL A 19 -18.35 15.40 -6.26
N SER A 20 -18.07 16.21 -7.27
CA SER A 20 -19.05 16.58 -8.28
C SER A 20 -19.02 15.54 -9.40
N ASP A 21 -20.12 15.42 -10.17
CA ASP A 21 -20.22 14.57 -11.36
C ASP A 21 -19.12 14.83 -12.41
N SER A 22 -18.34 15.89 -12.22
CA SER A 22 -17.25 16.30 -13.09
C SER A 22 -16.04 15.37 -13.10
N TYR A 23 -15.88 14.50 -12.08
CA TYR A 23 -14.69 13.66 -11.95
C TYR A 23 -14.89 12.18 -12.32
N GLY A 24 -16.06 11.80 -12.85
CA GLY A 24 -16.30 10.45 -13.39
C GLY A 24 -16.28 9.30 -12.37
N VAL A 25 -16.08 9.59 -11.08
CA VAL A 25 -16.22 8.57 -10.01
C VAL A 25 -17.58 8.72 -9.36
N SER A 26 -18.37 7.66 -9.47
CA SER A 26 -19.71 7.67 -8.90
C SER A 26 -19.66 7.46 -7.38
N TYR A 27 -20.67 7.98 -6.68
CA TYR A 27 -20.88 7.62 -5.26
C TYR A 27 -21.01 6.10 -5.07
N GLY A 28 -21.54 5.38 -6.08
CA GLY A 28 -21.62 3.92 -6.09
C GLY A 28 -20.24 3.25 -6.06
N SER A 29 -19.28 3.77 -6.83
CA SER A 29 -17.89 3.28 -6.84
C SER A 29 -17.23 3.43 -5.47
N LEU A 30 -17.38 4.60 -4.84
CA LEU A 30 -16.83 4.83 -3.51
C LEU A 30 -17.50 3.97 -2.44
N LEU A 31 -18.82 3.76 -2.54
CA LEU A 31 -19.54 2.87 -1.64
C LEU A 31 -19.03 1.42 -1.74
N LEU A 32 -18.74 0.92 -2.95
CA LEU A 32 -18.14 -0.40 -3.14
C LEU A 32 -16.77 -0.51 -2.47
N ILE A 33 -15.93 0.51 -2.59
CA ILE A 33 -14.62 0.56 -1.91
C ILE A 33 -14.79 0.56 -0.38
N TRP A 34 -15.74 1.33 0.16
CA TRP A 34 -15.99 1.36 1.61
C TRP A 34 -16.51 0.02 2.14
N ILE A 35 -17.42 -0.63 1.40
CA ILE A 35 -17.90 -1.98 1.75
C ILE A 35 -16.75 -2.98 1.76
N ALA A 36 -15.88 -2.94 0.74
CA ALA A 36 -14.70 -3.77 0.65
C ALA A 36 -13.73 -3.51 1.82
N ALA A 37 -13.48 -2.22 2.13
CA ALA A 37 -12.61 -1.80 3.24
C ALA A 37 -13.14 -2.28 4.60
N LEU A 38 -14.43 -2.15 4.82
CA LEU A 38 -15.07 -2.66 6.03
C LEU A 38 -14.97 -4.18 6.11
N GLY A 39 -15.17 -4.90 4.99
CA GLY A 39 -15.03 -6.35 4.92
C GLY A 39 -13.64 -6.83 5.32
N ILE A 40 -12.57 -6.20 4.79
CA ILE A 40 -11.18 -6.52 5.15
C ILE A 40 -10.90 -6.20 6.62
N ALA A 41 -11.35 -5.04 7.10
CA ALA A 41 -11.13 -4.65 8.50
C ALA A 41 -11.84 -5.60 9.48
N LEU A 42 -13.07 -6.03 9.16
CA LEU A 42 -13.83 -6.97 9.99
C LEU A 42 -13.21 -8.37 10.00
N VAL A 43 -12.84 -8.91 8.83
CA VAL A 43 -12.21 -10.24 8.79
C VAL A 43 -10.86 -10.23 9.51
N GLY A 44 -10.04 -9.18 9.33
CA GLY A 44 -8.78 -9.05 10.08
C GLY A 44 -9.02 -8.91 11.59
N PHE A 45 -10.01 -8.13 12.02
CA PHE A 45 -10.36 -8.04 13.44
C PHE A 45 -10.82 -9.38 14.02
N ILE A 46 -11.60 -10.16 13.28
CA ILE A 46 -12.03 -11.50 13.71
C ILE A 46 -10.82 -12.45 13.75
N ASP A 47 -9.91 -12.36 12.78
CA ASP A 47 -8.69 -13.18 12.73
C ASP A 47 -7.77 -12.93 13.95
N ASP A 48 -7.59 -11.67 14.34
CA ASP A 48 -6.83 -11.28 15.53
C ASP A 48 -7.36 -11.95 16.83
N HIS A 49 -8.64 -12.35 16.87
CA HIS A 49 -9.27 -12.94 18.06
C HIS A 49 -9.53 -14.44 17.93
N LEU A 50 -9.86 -14.93 16.75
CA LEU A 50 -10.34 -16.30 16.54
C LEU A 50 -9.43 -17.17 15.67
N SER A 51 -8.32 -16.63 15.15
CA SER A 51 -7.36 -17.35 14.29
C SER A 51 -8.07 -18.10 13.14
N LEU A 52 -8.56 -17.33 12.16
CA LEU A 52 -9.35 -17.84 11.03
C LEU A 52 -8.49 -18.74 10.10
N GLU A 53 -9.14 -19.68 9.45
CA GLU A 53 -8.48 -20.44 8.40
C GLU A 53 -8.01 -19.51 7.27
N PRO A 54 -6.79 -19.70 6.72
CA PRO A 54 -6.25 -18.88 5.62
C PRO A 54 -7.18 -18.81 4.40
N LYS A 55 -7.97 -19.86 4.17
CA LYS A 55 -8.95 -19.90 3.07
C LYS A 55 -10.06 -18.87 3.23
N ILE A 56 -10.58 -18.68 4.45
CA ILE A 56 -11.63 -17.71 4.73
C ILE A 56 -11.11 -16.30 4.48
N ARG A 57 -9.91 -15.98 4.95
CA ARG A 57 -9.25 -14.70 4.71
C ARG A 57 -9.09 -14.44 3.21
N LEU A 58 -8.58 -15.42 2.46
CA LEU A 58 -8.38 -15.30 1.02
C LEU A 58 -9.71 -15.10 0.26
N ILE A 59 -10.80 -15.75 0.67
CA ILE A 59 -12.12 -15.56 0.06
C ILE A 59 -12.60 -14.11 0.28
N VAL A 60 -12.52 -13.58 1.51
CA VAL A 60 -12.95 -12.21 1.80
C VAL A 60 -12.05 -11.20 1.07
N GLN A 61 -10.73 -11.41 1.05
CA GLN A 61 -9.79 -10.58 0.28
C GLN A 61 -10.13 -10.60 -1.22
N SER A 62 -10.44 -11.76 -1.77
CA SER A 62 -10.82 -11.94 -3.18
C SER A 62 -12.13 -11.21 -3.53
N LEU A 63 -13.17 -11.32 -2.68
CA LEU A 63 -14.43 -10.61 -2.86
C LEU A 63 -14.24 -9.10 -2.73
N SER A 64 -13.49 -8.64 -1.72
CA SER A 64 -13.18 -7.22 -1.54
C SER A 64 -12.39 -6.66 -2.72
N ALA A 65 -11.40 -7.40 -3.21
CA ALA A 65 -10.65 -7.02 -4.41
C ALA A 65 -11.54 -6.92 -5.66
N ALA A 66 -12.50 -7.84 -5.82
CA ALA A 66 -13.46 -7.77 -6.91
C ALA A 66 -14.33 -6.51 -6.83
N LEU A 67 -14.80 -6.12 -5.63
CA LEU A 67 -15.55 -4.88 -5.44
C LEU A 67 -14.73 -3.65 -5.81
N VAL A 68 -13.44 -3.61 -5.42
CA VAL A 68 -12.53 -2.51 -5.82
C VAL A 68 -12.37 -2.46 -7.32
N VAL A 69 -12.09 -3.59 -7.97
CA VAL A 69 -11.88 -3.66 -9.43
C VAL A 69 -13.12 -3.24 -10.20
N ILE A 70 -14.32 -3.62 -9.73
CA ILE A 70 -15.59 -3.14 -10.31
C ILE A 70 -15.76 -1.63 -10.11
N ALA A 71 -15.37 -1.12 -8.94
CA ALA A 71 -15.50 0.31 -8.62
C ALA A 71 -14.62 1.20 -9.49
N VAL A 72 -13.43 0.71 -9.90
CA VAL A 72 -12.44 1.48 -10.69
C VAL A 72 -12.40 1.10 -12.17
N ASP A 73 -13.23 0.15 -12.59
CA ASP A 73 -13.30 -0.37 -13.97
C ASP A 73 -11.98 -1.02 -14.46
N GLY A 74 -11.32 -1.77 -13.57
CA GLY A 74 -10.12 -2.54 -13.87
C GLY A 74 -8.80 -1.78 -13.71
N LEU A 75 -7.75 -2.22 -14.41
CA LEU A 75 -6.47 -1.55 -14.42
C LEU A 75 -6.50 -0.45 -15.49
N PRO A 76 -6.15 0.80 -15.12
CA PRO A 76 -6.06 1.89 -16.09
C PRO A 76 -5.02 1.61 -17.18
N GLU A 77 -5.05 2.39 -18.26
CA GLU A 77 -4.07 2.30 -19.32
C GLU A 77 -2.66 2.57 -18.78
N LEU A 78 -1.75 1.64 -19.07
CA LEU A 78 -0.35 1.77 -18.66
C LEU A 78 0.38 2.66 -19.66
N THR A 79 1.01 3.72 -19.14
CA THR A 79 1.86 4.59 -19.96
C THR A 79 3.33 4.29 -19.67
N PHE A 80 4.12 3.99 -20.71
CA PHE A 80 5.56 3.77 -20.63
C PHE A 80 6.25 4.12 -21.94
N PHE A 81 7.36 4.81 -21.88
CA PHE A 81 8.15 5.25 -23.03
C PHE A 81 7.32 5.91 -24.14
N GLY A 82 6.26 6.65 -23.77
CA GLY A 82 5.33 7.28 -24.71
C GLY A 82 4.29 6.34 -25.34
N TRP A 83 4.32 5.05 -25.01
CA TRP A 83 3.31 4.08 -25.43
C TRP A 83 2.19 4.00 -24.42
N GLN A 84 0.98 3.75 -24.91
CA GLN A 84 -0.19 3.44 -24.09
C GLN A 84 -0.58 1.98 -24.33
N LEU A 85 -0.68 1.22 -23.26
CA LEU A 85 -1.06 -0.19 -23.28
C LEU A 85 -2.36 -0.40 -22.50
N ASN A 86 -3.41 -0.72 -23.22
CA ASN A 86 -4.66 -1.18 -22.64
C ASN A 86 -4.64 -2.71 -22.57
N LEU A 87 -4.71 -3.26 -21.38
CA LEU A 87 -4.70 -4.70 -21.13
C LEU A 87 -6.08 -5.35 -21.23
N ALA A 88 -7.12 -4.58 -21.53
CA ALA A 88 -8.50 -5.06 -21.63
C ALA A 88 -8.88 -5.96 -20.43
N TRP A 89 -9.53 -7.10 -20.69
CA TRP A 89 -9.94 -8.03 -19.63
C TRP A 89 -8.78 -8.56 -18.74
N PHE A 90 -7.56 -8.64 -19.28
CA PHE A 90 -6.38 -9.05 -18.49
C PHE A 90 -6.02 -7.99 -17.43
N GLY A 91 -6.31 -6.72 -17.70
CA GLY A 91 -6.16 -5.63 -16.73
C GLY A 91 -7.03 -5.82 -15.48
N TYR A 92 -8.24 -6.34 -15.63
CA TYR A 92 -9.11 -6.67 -14.47
C TYR A 92 -8.49 -7.77 -13.60
N ALA A 93 -7.95 -8.81 -14.21
CA ALA A 93 -7.29 -9.91 -13.47
C ALA A 93 -6.02 -9.42 -12.74
N LEU A 94 -5.22 -8.57 -13.37
CA LEU A 94 -4.02 -7.99 -12.75
C LEU A 94 -4.38 -7.04 -11.60
N ALA A 95 -5.37 -6.17 -11.77
CA ALA A 95 -5.83 -5.29 -10.70
C ALA A 95 -6.36 -6.11 -9.51
N TRP A 96 -7.16 -7.15 -9.77
CA TRP A 96 -7.69 -8.03 -8.73
C TRP A 96 -6.58 -8.73 -7.95
N LEU A 97 -5.60 -9.33 -8.63
CA LEU A 97 -4.44 -9.94 -8.00
C LEU A 97 -3.59 -8.90 -7.25
N GLY A 98 -3.43 -7.70 -7.82
CA GLY A 98 -2.72 -6.60 -7.22
C GLY A 98 -3.33 -6.16 -5.89
N VAL A 99 -4.65 -6.00 -5.82
CA VAL A 99 -5.33 -5.64 -4.56
C VAL A 99 -5.13 -6.73 -3.50
N ILE A 100 -5.32 -8.01 -3.87
CA ILE A 100 -5.06 -9.14 -2.94
C ILE A 100 -3.60 -9.12 -2.47
N TRP A 101 -2.67 -8.87 -3.39
CA TRP A 101 -1.25 -8.80 -3.06
C TRP A 101 -0.97 -7.66 -2.07
N PHE A 102 -1.50 -6.46 -2.30
CA PHE A 102 -1.29 -5.32 -1.40
C PHE A 102 -1.86 -5.54 0.00
N ILE A 103 -3.03 -6.19 0.12
CA ILE A 103 -3.60 -6.57 1.42
C ILE A 103 -2.62 -7.45 2.21
N ASN A 104 -2.08 -8.49 1.56
CA ASN A 104 -1.19 -9.44 2.22
C ASN A 104 0.21 -8.85 2.47
N LEU A 105 0.77 -8.17 1.48
CA LEU A 105 2.08 -7.53 1.59
C LEU A 105 2.12 -6.54 2.76
N TYR A 106 1.09 -5.71 2.92
CA TYR A 106 1.05 -4.72 4.00
C TYR A 106 0.95 -5.39 5.38
N ASN A 107 0.17 -6.47 5.46
CA ASN A 107 0.09 -7.29 6.66
C ASN A 107 1.44 -7.94 7.00
N PHE A 108 2.19 -8.47 6.03
CA PHE A 108 3.53 -9.03 6.26
C PHE A 108 4.53 -8.00 6.77
N MET A 109 4.37 -6.75 6.39
CA MET A 109 5.28 -5.66 6.75
C MET A 109 4.95 -5.01 8.10
N ASP A 110 3.81 -5.33 8.72
CA ASP A 110 3.44 -4.88 10.08
C ASP A 110 4.07 -5.76 11.16
N GLY A 111 5.40 -5.91 11.14
CA GLY A 111 6.11 -6.83 12.04
C GLY A 111 7.04 -6.18 13.06
N ILE A 112 7.21 -4.84 13.06
CA ILE A 112 7.96 -4.06 14.06
C ILE A 112 7.27 -2.73 14.35
N ASP A 113 7.54 -2.19 15.55
CA ASP A 113 6.94 -0.95 16.04
C ASP A 113 7.11 0.20 15.03
N GLY A 114 6.02 0.88 14.72
CA GLY A 114 5.99 2.11 13.94
C GLY A 114 6.22 1.96 12.44
N LEU A 115 6.61 0.77 11.94
CA LEU A 115 6.99 0.61 10.53
C LEU A 115 5.79 0.81 9.60
N ALA A 116 4.73 0.02 9.76
CA ALA A 116 3.56 0.08 8.88
C ALA A 116 2.82 1.42 8.98
N ALA A 117 2.66 1.96 10.19
CA ALA A 117 2.04 3.27 10.35
C ALA A 117 2.91 4.42 9.83
N GLY A 118 4.22 4.37 10.02
CA GLY A 118 5.18 5.34 9.50
C GLY A 118 5.21 5.34 7.97
N GLU A 119 5.22 4.16 7.36
CA GLU A 119 5.06 4.00 5.90
C GLU A 119 3.78 4.68 5.42
N ALA A 120 2.64 4.37 6.04
CA ALA A 120 1.35 4.97 5.67
C ALA A 120 1.39 6.49 5.72
N VAL A 121 1.94 7.06 6.78
CA VAL A 121 2.04 8.53 6.93
C VAL A 121 2.91 9.14 5.84
N THR A 122 4.11 8.60 5.62
CA THR A 122 5.04 9.18 4.63
C THR A 122 4.51 9.06 3.21
N VAL A 123 3.97 7.89 2.84
CA VAL A 123 3.37 7.68 1.51
C VAL A 123 2.21 8.64 1.28
N CYS A 124 1.25 8.72 2.22
CA CYS A 124 0.09 9.60 2.08
C CYS A 124 0.47 11.07 1.98
N VAL A 125 1.42 11.55 2.79
CA VAL A 125 1.88 12.94 2.74
C VAL A 125 2.54 13.25 1.41
N VAL A 126 3.43 12.38 0.93
CA VAL A 126 4.11 12.60 -0.35
C VAL A 126 3.11 12.56 -1.51
N MET A 127 2.21 11.56 -1.56
CA MET A 127 1.23 11.46 -2.64
C MET A 127 0.29 12.67 -2.67
N ALA A 128 -0.15 13.15 -1.52
CA ALA A 128 -0.96 14.38 -1.46
C ALA A 128 -0.19 15.63 -1.91
N LEU A 129 1.09 15.75 -1.56
CA LEU A 129 1.96 16.81 -2.07
C LEU A 129 2.14 16.74 -3.59
N LEU A 130 2.24 15.54 -4.17
CA LEU A 130 2.34 15.36 -5.62
C LEU A 130 1.07 15.81 -6.33
N HIS A 131 -0.12 15.55 -5.77
CA HIS A 131 -1.38 16.12 -6.27
C HIS A 131 -1.37 17.65 -6.25
N TYR A 132 -0.93 18.23 -5.15
CA TYR A 132 -0.81 19.68 -5.03
C TYR A 132 0.16 20.28 -6.06
N LEU A 133 1.30 19.64 -6.31
CA LEU A 133 2.29 20.09 -7.31
C LEU A 133 1.75 20.11 -8.75
N LEU A 134 0.81 19.22 -9.07
CA LEU A 134 0.13 19.24 -10.37
C LEU A 134 -0.98 20.29 -10.47
N GLY A 135 -1.25 21.04 -9.40
CA GLY A 135 -2.36 22.01 -9.34
C GLY A 135 -3.73 21.35 -9.48
N SER A 136 -3.82 20.07 -9.18
CA SER A 136 -5.08 19.33 -9.28
C SER A 136 -5.93 19.55 -8.02
N GLU A 137 -7.12 20.11 -8.19
CA GLU A 137 -8.16 20.18 -7.14
C GLU A 137 -8.80 18.80 -6.92
N TRP A 138 -7.98 17.80 -6.66
CA TRP A 138 -8.34 16.40 -6.72
C TRP A 138 -8.95 15.91 -5.39
N PRO A 139 -10.19 15.39 -5.38
CA PRO A 139 -10.84 14.95 -4.15
C PRO A 139 -10.11 13.81 -3.46
N PHE A 140 -9.33 13.00 -4.20
CA PHE A 140 -8.59 11.89 -3.62
C PHE A 140 -7.34 12.31 -2.85
N ALA A 141 -6.76 13.48 -3.12
CA ALA A 141 -5.72 14.05 -2.27
C ALA A 141 -6.22 14.20 -0.82
N SER A 142 -7.46 14.64 -0.63
CA SER A 142 -8.09 14.77 0.70
C SER A 142 -8.32 13.41 1.36
N LEU A 143 -8.74 12.38 0.60
CA LEU A 143 -8.88 11.02 1.13
C LEU A 143 -7.52 10.43 1.50
N THR A 144 -6.50 10.66 0.67
CA THR A 144 -5.12 10.25 0.93
C THR A 144 -4.60 10.92 2.21
N LEU A 145 -4.80 12.24 2.37
CA LEU A 145 -4.43 12.95 3.60
C LEU A 145 -5.19 12.44 4.82
N LEU A 146 -6.49 12.16 4.71
CA LEU A 146 -7.28 11.60 5.79
C LEU A 146 -6.76 10.23 6.22
N LEU A 147 -6.37 9.36 5.26
CA LEU A 147 -5.77 8.07 5.56
C LEU A 147 -4.44 8.25 6.30
N GLY A 148 -3.59 9.16 5.82
CA GLY A 148 -2.32 9.51 6.46
C GLY A 148 -2.51 10.10 7.87
N ALA A 149 -3.49 10.99 8.07
CA ALA A 149 -3.80 11.55 9.37
C ALA A 149 -4.32 10.50 10.36
N SER A 150 -5.16 9.56 9.88
CA SER A 150 -5.64 8.43 10.69
C SER A 150 -4.48 7.52 11.13
N ALA A 151 -3.54 7.25 10.22
CA ALA A 151 -2.32 6.50 10.51
C ALA A 151 -1.37 7.28 11.45
N ALA A 152 -1.25 8.61 11.30
CA ALA A 152 -0.43 9.46 12.16
C ALA A 152 -0.95 9.47 13.61
N GLY A 153 -2.26 9.56 13.81
CA GLY A 153 -2.87 9.45 15.14
C GLY A 153 -2.54 8.11 15.81
N PHE A 154 -2.59 7.01 15.06
CA PHE A 154 -2.19 5.69 15.55
C PHE A 154 -0.68 5.63 15.81
N LEU A 155 0.16 6.19 14.94
CA LEU A 155 1.63 6.19 15.05
C LEU A 155 2.10 6.83 16.35
N CYS A 156 1.42 7.85 16.87
CA CYS A 156 1.76 8.46 18.17
C CYS A 156 1.84 7.42 19.31
N TRP A 157 1.08 6.33 19.23
CA TRP A 157 1.06 5.27 20.23
C TRP A 157 1.81 4.01 19.79
N ASN A 158 2.04 3.85 18.48
CA ASN A 158 2.75 2.72 17.90
C ASN A 158 4.24 3.02 17.61
N PHE A 159 4.69 4.29 17.71
CA PHE A 159 6.12 4.63 17.53
C PHE A 159 6.97 3.95 18.62
N PRO A 160 8.17 3.43 18.27
CA PRO A 160 8.99 2.66 19.20
C PRO A 160 9.41 3.41 20.48
N PRO A 161 9.18 2.88 21.68
CA PRO A 161 8.55 1.59 21.98
C PRO A 161 7.01 1.65 21.90
N ALA A 162 6.41 0.73 21.12
CA ALA A 162 4.98 0.72 20.88
C ALA A 162 4.16 0.42 22.15
N LYS A 163 3.04 1.15 22.30
CA LYS A 163 2.05 0.91 23.37
C LYS A 163 0.80 0.19 22.83
N ILE A 164 0.57 0.24 21.54
CA ILE A 164 -0.54 -0.43 20.84
C ILE A 164 -0.02 -1.06 19.55
N PHE A 165 -0.68 -2.12 19.08
CA PHE A 165 -0.35 -2.83 17.84
C PHE A 165 -1.49 -2.69 16.83
N MET A 166 -1.14 -2.77 15.53
CA MET A 166 -2.09 -2.51 14.45
C MET A 166 -3.07 -3.67 14.26
N GLY A 167 -2.58 -4.91 14.27
CA GLY A 167 -3.32 -6.14 13.99
C GLY A 167 -3.69 -6.28 12.50
N ASP A 168 -4.20 -7.46 12.16
CA ASP A 168 -4.55 -7.84 10.79
C ASP A 168 -5.69 -6.96 10.22
N GLY A 169 -6.61 -6.51 11.10
CA GLY A 169 -7.69 -5.60 10.71
C GLY A 169 -7.19 -4.23 10.26
N GLY A 170 -6.12 -3.71 10.85
CA GLY A 170 -5.54 -2.41 10.49
C GLY A 170 -4.61 -2.49 9.30
N SER A 171 -3.70 -3.45 9.29
CA SER A 171 -2.70 -3.62 8.23
C SER A 171 -3.33 -4.04 6.90
N GLY A 172 -4.27 -5.00 6.92
CA GLY A 172 -5.01 -5.40 5.73
C GLY A 172 -5.86 -4.26 5.15
N PHE A 173 -6.50 -3.46 6.02
CA PHE A 173 -7.23 -2.27 5.61
C PHE A 173 -6.31 -1.26 4.89
N LEU A 174 -5.14 -0.94 5.45
CA LEU A 174 -4.18 -0.01 4.83
C LEU A 174 -3.72 -0.53 3.47
N GLY A 175 -3.35 -1.80 3.38
CA GLY A 175 -2.95 -2.41 2.11
C GLY A 175 -4.03 -2.31 1.03
N MET A 176 -5.29 -2.60 1.38
CA MET A 176 -6.42 -2.46 0.46
C MET A 176 -6.65 -0.99 0.06
N MET A 177 -6.60 -0.06 1.02
CA MET A 177 -6.81 1.37 0.73
C MET A 177 -5.73 1.93 -0.18
N PHE A 178 -4.45 1.53 0.00
CA PHE A 178 -3.38 1.93 -0.91
C PHE A 178 -3.58 1.40 -2.33
N ALA A 179 -3.97 0.13 -2.47
CA ALA A 179 -4.30 -0.41 -3.79
C ALA A 179 -5.48 0.33 -4.44
N SER A 180 -6.52 0.63 -3.65
CA SER A 180 -7.70 1.35 -4.15
C SER A 180 -7.39 2.78 -4.57
N LEU A 181 -6.65 3.55 -3.74
CA LEU A 181 -6.25 4.92 -4.06
C LEU A 181 -5.30 4.95 -5.26
N MET A 182 -4.35 4.03 -5.34
CA MET A 182 -3.44 3.89 -6.48
C MET A 182 -4.20 3.68 -7.79
N LEU A 183 -5.18 2.77 -7.81
CA LEU A 183 -5.99 2.51 -9.00
C LEU A 183 -6.88 3.70 -9.35
N LEU A 184 -7.53 4.32 -8.36
CA LEU A 184 -8.35 5.52 -8.54
C LEU A 184 -7.50 6.67 -9.13
N ASP A 185 -6.37 7.00 -8.55
CA ASP A 185 -5.50 8.06 -9.04
C ASP A 185 -5.05 7.80 -10.48
N ALA A 186 -4.71 6.54 -10.79
CA ALA A 186 -4.22 6.15 -12.10
C ALA A 186 -5.29 6.19 -13.19
N THR A 187 -6.59 6.13 -12.87
CA THR A 187 -7.66 6.30 -13.87
C THR A 187 -7.68 7.71 -14.44
N PHE A 188 -7.15 8.70 -13.72
CA PHE A 188 -7.16 10.10 -14.11
C PHE A 188 -5.80 10.58 -14.60
N VAL A 189 -4.76 10.19 -13.89
CA VAL A 189 -3.37 10.52 -14.22
C VAL A 189 -2.56 9.23 -14.15
N PRO A 190 -2.35 8.54 -15.29
CA PRO A 190 -1.68 7.24 -15.34
C PRO A 190 -0.31 7.19 -14.66
N GLN A 191 0.39 8.34 -14.60
CA GLN A 191 1.69 8.46 -13.92
C GLN A 191 1.61 8.17 -12.42
N PHE A 192 0.45 8.38 -11.79
CA PHE A 192 0.27 8.09 -10.37
C PHE A 192 0.38 6.60 -10.05
N LEU A 193 0.03 5.69 -10.97
CA LEU A 193 0.27 4.27 -10.76
C LEU A 193 1.74 3.97 -10.43
N TRP A 194 2.64 4.54 -11.22
CA TRP A 194 4.08 4.36 -11.04
C TRP A 194 4.59 5.07 -9.78
N ALA A 195 4.07 6.27 -9.51
CA ALA A 195 4.43 7.01 -8.30
C ALA A 195 4.02 6.28 -7.02
N TRP A 196 2.82 5.72 -6.96
CA TRP A 196 2.37 4.87 -5.85
C TRP A 196 3.24 3.62 -5.68
N LEU A 197 3.53 2.91 -6.77
CA LEU A 197 4.42 1.74 -6.74
C LEU A 197 5.82 2.11 -6.26
N VAL A 198 6.36 3.24 -6.68
CA VAL A 198 7.66 3.75 -6.21
C VAL A 198 7.59 4.06 -4.73
N MET A 199 6.60 4.81 -4.27
CA MET A 199 6.49 5.22 -2.86
C MET A 199 6.31 4.03 -1.90
N LEU A 200 5.59 2.99 -2.31
CA LEU A 200 5.44 1.74 -1.54
C LEU A 200 6.59 0.76 -1.77
N GLY A 201 7.67 1.21 -2.41
CA GLY A 201 8.76 0.37 -2.92
C GLY A 201 9.48 -0.45 -1.85
N VAL A 202 9.71 0.10 -0.65
CA VAL A 202 10.35 -0.67 0.44
C VAL A 202 9.52 -1.90 0.78
N PHE A 203 8.21 -1.72 0.93
CA PHE A 203 7.28 -2.79 1.28
C PHE A 203 7.12 -3.80 0.13
N VAL A 204 6.94 -3.30 -1.10
CA VAL A 204 6.78 -4.15 -2.28
C VAL A 204 8.03 -5.00 -2.52
N VAL A 205 9.21 -4.42 -2.44
CA VAL A 205 10.46 -5.14 -2.70
C VAL A 205 10.74 -6.16 -1.59
N ASP A 206 10.66 -5.77 -0.31
CA ASP A 206 10.94 -6.70 0.79
C ASP A 206 9.98 -7.90 0.75
N ALA A 207 8.67 -7.66 0.70
CA ALA A 207 7.70 -8.74 0.71
C ALA A 207 7.83 -9.67 -0.52
N THR A 208 7.94 -9.07 -1.72
CA THR A 208 8.05 -9.85 -2.97
C THR A 208 9.35 -10.64 -3.03
N TRP A 209 10.48 -10.00 -2.72
CA TRP A 209 11.79 -10.65 -2.70
C TRP A 209 11.85 -11.80 -1.68
N THR A 210 11.33 -11.55 -0.49
CA THR A 210 11.25 -12.57 0.58
C THR A 210 10.48 -13.79 0.11
N LEU A 211 9.28 -13.62 -0.46
CA LEU A 211 8.47 -14.74 -0.93
C LEU A 211 9.10 -15.46 -2.13
N LEU A 212 9.69 -14.73 -3.08
CA LEU A 212 10.41 -15.34 -4.21
C LEU A 212 11.59 -16.20 -3.74
N ASN A 213 12.37 -15.73 -2.77
CA ASN A 213 13.47 -16.51 -2.21
C ASN A 213 12.97 -17.73 -1.45
N ARG A 214 11.93 -17.60 -0.63
CA ARG A 214 11.32 -18.73 0.06
C ARG A 214 10.78 -19.77 -0.91
N TYR A 215 10.15 -19.33 -2.01
CA TYR A 215 9.70 -20.23 -3.07
C TYR A 215 10.87 -20.98 -3.72
N ARG A 216 11.96 -20.27 -4.07
CA ARG A 216 13.19 -20.89 -4.63
C ARG A 216 13.82 -21.91 -3.68
N LEU A 217 13.79 -21.62 -2.38
CA LEU A 217 14.32 -22.50 -1.33
C LEU A 217 13.33 -23.61 -0.92
N LYS A 218 12.19 -23.75 -1.63
CA LYS A 218 11.14 -24.73 -1.38
C LYS A 218 10.56 -24.66 0.04
N CYS A 219 10.58 -23.50 0.68
CA CYS A 219 9.92 -23.26 1.96
C CYS A 219 8.40 -23.19 1.76
N ARG A 220 7.64 -23.59 2.77
CA ARG A 220 6.18 -23.38 2.75
C ARG A 220 5.86 -21.91 2.90
N LEU A 221 5.18 -21.32 1.89
CA LEU A 221 4.87 -19.89 1.87
C LEU A 221 3.77 -19.51 2.87
N SER A 222 2.91 -20.45 3.23
CA SER A 222 1.81 -20.25 4.18
C SER A 222 2.21 -20.35 5.66
N GLU A 223 3.44 -20.77 5.95
CA GLU A 223 3.94 -20.83 7.33
C GLU A 223 4.41 -19.46 7.77
N ALA A 224 4.03 -19.07 9.01
CA ALA A 224 4.51 -17.85 9.64
C ALA A 224 6.06 -17.87 9.72
N HIS A 225 6.68 -16.78 9.35
CA HIS A 225 8.14 -16.68 9.33
C HIS A 225 8.60 -15.27 9.73
N ARG A 226 9.89 -15.15 10.08
CA ARG A 226 10.51 -13.88 10.47
C ARG A 226 11.75 -13.60 9.60
N THR A 227 11.61 -13.76 8.27
CA THR A 227 12.72 -13.71 7.31
C THR A 227 12.66 -12.51 6.37
N HIS A 228 11.83 -11.50 6.65
CA HIS A 228 11.82 -10.24 5.92
C HIS A 228 13.10 -9.42 6.20
N ALA A 229 13.52 -8.60 5.23
CA ALA A 229 14.71 -7.75 5.37
C ALA A 229 14.63 -6.85 6.60
N PHE A 230 13.47 -6.20 6.82
CA PHE A 230 13.27 -5.33 7.98
C PHE A 230 13.39 -6.08 9.31
N GLN A 231 12.92 -7.33 9.38
CA GLN A 231 13.02 -8.16 10.58
C GLN A 231 14.46 -8.57 10.87
N TYR A 232 15.22 -8.91 9.80
CA TYR A 232 16.64 -9.17 9.93
C TYR A 232 17.39 -7.93 10.42
N ALA A 233 17.13 -6.76 9.81
CA ALA A 233 17.73 -5.49 10.22
C ALA A 233 17.39 -5.16 11.68
N ALA A 234 16.14 -5.36 12.12
CA ALA A 234 15.72 -5.09 13.49
C ALA A 234 16.44 -5.98 14.52
N ARG A 235 16.66 -7.26 14.19
CA ARG A 235 17.46 -8.17 15.04
C ARG A 235 18.94 -7.78 15.05
N HIS A 236 19.51 -7.46 13.89
CA HIS A 236 20.92 -7.07 13.76
C HIS A 236 21.23 -5.78 14.50
N TRP A 237 20.40 -4.76 14.36
CA TRP A 237 20.58 -3.46 15.04
C TRP A 237 19.99 -3.41 16.44
N LYS A 238 19.26 -4.44 16.86
CA LYS A 238 18.55 -4.51 18.14
C LYS A 238 17.66 -3.28 18.40
N SER A 239 17.05 -2.75 17.35
CA SER A 239 16.30 -1.49 17.42
C SER A 239 15.23 -1.42 16.33
N HIS A 240 13.96 -1.50 16.71
CA HIS A 240 12.83 -1.21 15.82
C HIS A 240 12.89 0.25 15.32
N ARG A 241 13.17 1.19 16.24
CA ARG A 241 13.25 2.62 15.94
C ARG A 241 14.21 2.94 14.81
N ASN A 242 15.42 2.37 14.80
CA ASN A 242 16.42 2.66 13.77
C ASN A 242 15.98 2.15 12.42
N VAL A 243 15.35 0.96 12.35
CA VAL A 243 14.83 0.39 11.10
C VAL A 243 13.66 1.24 10.59
N THR A 244 12.69 1.57 11.44
CA THR A 244 11.58 2.45 11.07
C THR A 244 12.07 3.78 10.53
N LEU A 245 12.97 4.48 11.24
CA LEU A 245 13.52 5.76 10.79
C LEU A 245 14.29 5.63 9.48
N MET A 246 15.04 4.53 9.26
CA MET A 246 15.74 4.29 8.02
C MET A 246 14.77 4.11 6.84
N VAL A 247 13.67 3.39 7.02
CA VAL A 247 12.64 3.24 5.98
C VAL A 247 12.01 4.59 5.65
N LEU A 248 11.64 5.40 6.67
CA LEU A 248 11.12 6.74 6.45
C LEU A 248 12.12 7.65 5.71
N PHE A 249 13.41 7.53 6.03
CA PHE A 249 14.48 8.26 5.34
C PHE A 249 14.59 7.85 3.87
N ILE A 250 14.51 6.54 3.57
CA ILE A 250 14.49 6.03 2.19
C ILE A 250 13.27 6.59 1.43
N ASN A 251 12.09 6.56 2.04
CA ASN A 251 10.86 7.08 1.43
C ASN A 251 10.99 8.56 1.07
N VAL A 252 11.49 9.38 1.98
CA VAL A 252 11.55 10.84 1.78
C VAL A 252 12.71 11.26 0.87
N LEU A 253 13.91 10.68 1.03
CA LEU A 253 15.10 11.14 0.30
C LEU A 253 15.40 10.36 -0.97
N TRP A 254 14.86 9.14 -1.12
CA TRP A 254 15.10 8.34 -2.32
C TRP A 254 13.84 8.19 -3.16
N LEU A 255 12.75 7.70 -2.58
CA LEU A 255 11.55 7.36 -3.33
C LEU A 255 10.71 8.59 -3.70
N ALA A 256 10.53 9.55 -2.79
CA ALA A 256 9.72 10.74 -3.06
C ALA A 256 10.26 11.59 -4.22
N PRO A 257 11.58 11.87 -4.35
CA PRO A 257 12.10 12.58 -5.52
C PRO A 257 11.86 11.83 -6.83
N ILE A 258 12.01 10.50 -6.84
CA ILE A 258 11.76 9.68 -8.04
C ILE A 258 10.26 9.74 -8.41
N ALA A 259 9.36 9.57 -7.43
CA ALA A 259 7.93 9.68 -7.63
C ALA A 259 7.55 11.08 -8.18
N ALA A 260 8.14 12.15 -7.65
CA ALA A 260 7.92 13.50 -8.13
C ALA A 260 8.37 13.68 -9.59
N MET A 261 9.55 13.18 -9.96
CA MET A 261 10.04 13.23 -11.35
C MET A 261 9.11 12.48 -12.32
N ILE A 262 8.52 11.36 -11.89
CA ILE A 262 7.55 10.62 -12.69
C ILE A 262 6.27 11.43 -12.89
N VAL A 263 5.72 11.98 -11.82
CA VAL A 263 4.45 12.71 -11.84
C VAL A 263 4.55 14.00 -12.68
N VAL A 264 5.69 14.70 -12.60
CA VAL A 264 5.96 15.92 -13.41
C VAL A 264 6.32 15.58 -14.86
N GLY A 265 6.51 14.29 -15.20
CA GLY A 265 6.82 13.85 -16.55
C GLY A 265 8.31 13.97 -16.95
N TRP A 266 9.21 14.20 -16.02
CA TRP A 266 10.66 14.24 -16.26
C TRP A 266 11.29 12.85 -16.35
N LEU A 267 10.63 11.85 -15.79
CA LEU A 267 11.10 10.48 -15.76
C LEU A 267 9.96 9.54 -16.17
N ASP A 268 10.28 8.58 -17.06
CA ASP A 268 9.34 7.51 -17.41
C ASP A 268 9.06 6.62 -16.18
N GLY A 269 7.80 6.19 -16.04
CA GLY A 269 7.36 5.43 -14.87
C GLY A 269 8.10 4.11 -14.69
N VAL A 270 8.35 3.36 -15.77
CA VAL A 270 9.09 2.08 -15.71
C VAL A 270 10.55 2.31 -15.36
N LEU A 271 11.20 3.32 -15.94
CA LEU A 271 12.58 3.68 -15.58
C LEU A 271 12.66 4.13 -14.12
N GLY A 272 11.70 4.93 -13.66
CA GLY A 272 11.63 5.35 -12.26
C GLY A 272 11.49 4.16 -11.31
N LEU A 273 10.65 3.19 -11.66
CA LEU A 273 10.49 1.96 -10.88
C LEU A 273 11.79 1.15 -10.82
N ILE A 274 12.49 0.99 -11.94
CA ILE A 274 13.78 0.30 -12.00
C ILE A 274 14.80 1.01 -11.11
N ILE A 275 14.95 2.34 -11.23
CA ILE A 275 15.88 3.14 -10.44
C ILE A 275 15.55 3.00 -8.95
N ALA A 276 14.27 3.09 -8.57
CA ALA A 276 13.83 2.97 -7.19
C ALA A 276 14.11 1.59 -6.61
N TYR A 277 13.82 0.52 -7.37
CA TYR A 277 13.80 -0.85 -6.84
C TYR A 277 15.17 -1.53 -6.87
N LEU A 278 16.07 -1.18 -7.78
CA LEU A 278 17.40 -1.81 -7.85
C LEU A 278 18.17 -1.73 -6.52
N PRO A 279 18.34 -0.55 -5.88
CA PRO A 279 19.05 -0.47 -4.60
C PRO A 279 18.28 -1.14 -3.46
N LEU A 280 16.93 -1.12 -3.47
CA LEU A 280 16.12 -1.80 -2.48
C LEU A 280 16.27 -3.32 -2.59
N THR A 281 16.27 -3.85 -3.81
CA THR A 281 16.49 -5.29 -4.07
C THR A 281 17.89 -5.72 -3.63
N TYR A 282 18.90 -4.90 -3.90
CA TYR A 282 20.27 -5.14 -3.42
C TYR A 282 20.32 -5.14 -1.88
N LEU A 283 19.64 -4.21 -1.24
CA LEU A 283 19.52 -4.16 0.22
C LEU A 283 18.84 -5.42 0.78
N ALA A 284 17.72 -5.85 0.19
CA ALA A 284 17.01 -7.06 0.58
C ALA A 284 17.90 -8.31 0.42
N PHE A 285 18.70 -8.37 -0.65
CA PHE A 285 19.68 -9.43 -0.84
C PHE A 285 20.76 -9.42 0.24
N CYS A 286 21.37 -8.26 0.54
CA CYS A 286 22.39 -8.12 1.60
C CYS A 286 21.86 -8.50 2.99
N LEU A 287 20.60 -8.18 3.27
CA LEU A 287 19.89 -8.53 4.51
C LEU A 287 19.34 -9.97 4.51
N LYS A 288 19.70 -10.79 3.51
CA LYS A 288 19.30 -12.20 3.39
C LYS A 288 17.79 -12.43 3.48
N ALA A 289 17.00 -11.52 2.93
CA ALA A 289 15.54 -11.62 2.96
C ALA A 289 15.05 -12.94 2.34
N GLY A 290 14.18 -13.65 3.05
CA GLY A 290 13.63 -14.94 2.64
C GLY A 290 14.52 -16.16 2.92
N VAL A 291 15.72 -15.98 3.48
CA VAL A 291 16.60 -17.09 3.83
C VAL A 291 16.25 -17.58 5.24
N PRO A 292 15.94 -18.89 5.43
CA PRO A 292 15.75 -19.46 6.78
C PRO A 292 17.02 -19.33 7.61
N GLU A 293 16.87 -19.09 8.92
CA GLU A 293 17.99 -19.05 9.88
C GLU A 293 18.41 -20.45 10.29
#